data_a15d6cbf0186ba79029cbe78d8a62c7e
#
_entry.id   a15d6cbf0186ba79029cbe78d8a62c7e
#
_cell.length_a   1.000
_cell.length_b   1.000
_cell.length_c   1.000
_cell.angle_alpha   90.00
_cell.angle_beta   90.00
_cell.angle_gamma   90.00
#
_symmetry.space_group_name_H-M   'P 1'
#
loop_
_entity.id
_entity.type
_entity.pdbx_description
1 polymer ?
#
loop_
_entity_poly.entity_id
_entity_poly.type
_entity_poly.pdbx_seq_one_letter_code
_entity_poly.pdbx_strand_id
1 'polypeptide(L)'
;MRGKVFAAWVIVILAICAQGWFSPAEARISLEKCTLCHGKPEFRKVLVDGQIRDLFATEDSLKGSVHEKKACVDCHFDVSEIPHRQRPKRVVCTHCHYKGNAEGAPQSDAYLEYFGSVHGVAIAKGNTKAPLCQDCHGSHNIRKAKDPASAVSHGNVAETCGRCHIKIYAMYKTSIHGVAVSKGVMDAPSCTGCHGEHKIYGHLDPKSTVYATHVAEQCSKCHASVTIMSKFGIETEQVATYKNSFHGVAGQFGSRTVANCASCHGVHDIRPPEDPLSMVNPKNVPATCGKCHPGANPNFAVGKMHVDAHKKESGIIYYTALFFKYLTIATMLALIVHIFLDMYGRTRRLRGEKSGF
;
A
#
# COMPACT_ATOMS: atom_id res chain seq x y z
N MET A 1 53.25 -38.89 46.81
CA MET A 1 53.59 -37.94 45.75
C MET A 1 52.43 -37.66 44.76
N ARG A 2 51.27 -38.35 44.82
CA ARG A 2 50.13 -38.15 43.88
C ARG A 2 49.17 -36.96 44.23
N GLY A 3 49.12 -36.53 45.47
CA GLY A 3 48.22 -35.44 45.88
C GLY A 3 48.69 -34.01 45.55
N LYS A 4 49.98 -33.78 45.43
CA LYS A 4 50.53 -32.43 45.15
C LYS A 4 50.46 -32.05 43.65
N VAL A 5 50.44 -33.02 42.74
CA VAL A 5 50.29 -32.76 41.30
C VAL A 5 48.88 -32.41 40.94
N PHE A 6 47.86 -33.00 41.63
CA PHE A 6 46.46 -32.72 41.36
C PHE A 6 46.06 -31.31 41.78
N ALA A 7 46.59 -30.80 42.90
CA ALA A 7 46.31 -29.45 43.38
C ALA A 7 46.93 -28.37 42.45
N ALA A 8 48.08 -28.65 41.86
CA ALA A 8 48.72 -27.72 40.89
C ALA A 8 47.92 -27.60 39.58
N TRP A 9 47.36 -28.67 39.08
CA TRP A 9 46.53 -28.66 37.86
C TRP A 9 45.18 -27.95 38.06
N VAL A 10 44.56 -28.06 39.22
CA VAL A 10 43.31 -27.35 39.54
C VAL A 10 43.52 -25.85 39.63
N ILE A 11 44.67 -25.40 40.22
CA ILE A 11 44.98 -23.97 40.28
C ILE A 11 45.29 -23.40 38.90
N VAL A 12 45.98 -24.14 38.00
CA VAL A 12 46.25 -23.71 36.63
C VAL A 12 44.95 -23.64 35.81
N ILE A 13 44.04 -24.59 35.95
CA ILE A 13 42.74 -24.56 35.26
C ILE A 13 41.88 -23.39 35.75
N LEU A 14 41.85 -23.11 37.05
CA LEU A 14 41.13 -21.97 37.60
C LEU A 14 41.75 -20.62 37.19
N ALA A 15 43.09 -20.54 37.05
CA ALA A 15 43.74 -19.35 36.54
C ALA A 15 43.49 -19.11 35.05
N ILE A 16 43.34 -20.16 34.22
CA ILE A 16 43.02 -20.05 32.81
C ILE A 16 41.53 -19.67 32.63
N CYS A 17 40.63 -20.18 33.46
CA CYS A 17 39.22 -19.77 33.42
C CYS A 17 38.97 -18.34 33.88
N ALA A 18 39.83 -17.80 34.78
CA ALA A 18 39.75 -16.41 35.24
C ALA A 18 40.24 -15.38 34.20
N GLN A 19 41.08 -15.79 33.26
CA GLN A 19 41.57 -14.90 32.22
C GLN A 19 40.69 -14.84 30.97
N GLY A 20 39.68 -15.68 30.87
CA GLY A 20 38.81 -15.79 29.70
C GLY A 20 37.54 -14.90 29.68
N TRP A 21 37.29 -14.09 30.71
CA TRP A 21 36.02 -13.37 30.85
C TRP A 21 36.14 -11.86 31.01
N PHE A 22 37.25 -11.27 30.70
CA PHE A 22 37.36 -9.83 30.48
C PHE A 22 37.43 -9.58 28.96
N SER A 23 36.33 -9.66 28.26
CA SER A 23 36.20 -8.86 27.04
C SER A 23 36.38 -7.41 27.49
N PRO A 24 37.29 -6.64 26.90
CA PRO A 24 37.36 -5.22 27.15
C PRO A 24 35.99 -4.66 26.77
N ALA A 25 35.30 -4.08 27.74
CA ALA A 25 34.12 -3.27 27.42
C ALA A 25 34.65 -2.20 26.48
N GLU A 26 34.38 -2.32 25.19
CA GLU A 26 34.61 -1.25 24.23
C GLU A 26 34.00 0.00 24.83
N ALA A 27 34.84 0.96 25.19
CA ALA A 27 34.43 2.20 25.81
C ALA A 27 33.52 2.90 24.78
N ARG A 28 32.19 2.73 24.90
CA ARG A 28 31.21 3.39 24.03
C ARG A 28 31.47 4.88 24.10
N ILE A 29 31.65 5.48 22.92
CA ILE A 29 31.86 6.93 22.82
C ILE A 29 30.63 7.61 23.47
N SER A 30 30.89 8.43 24.51
CA SER A 30 29.81 9.09 25.25
C SER A 30 29.12 10.12 24.37
N LEU A 31 27.82 10.27 24.55
CA LEU A 31 26.95 11.22 23.84
C LEU A 31 27.45 12.66 23.95
N GLU A 32 27.98 13.05 25.12
CA GLU A 32 28.57 14.38 25.38
C GLU A 32 29.65 14.77 24.37
N LYS A 33 30.47 13.82 23.95
CA LYS A 33 31.53 14.07 22.94
C LYS A 33 30.96 14.42 21.57
N CYS A 34 29.83 13.79 21.17
CA CYS A 34 29.18 14.08 19.89
C CYS A 34 28.54 15.48 19.91
N THR A 35 27.90 15.84 21.01
CA THR A 35 27.18 17.12 21.15
C THR A 35 28.09 18.33 21.30
N LEU A 36 29.39 18.13 21.61
CA LEU A 36 30.40 19.22 21.55
C LEU A 36 30.40 19.96 20.20
N CYS A 37 30.19 19.22 19.10
CA CYS A 37 30.10 19.80 17.75
C CYS A 37 28.65 19.80 17.26
N HIS A 38 27.98 18.64 17.32
CA HIS A 38 26.62 18.47 16.80
C HIS A 38 25.55 19.16 17.63
N GLY A 39 25.82 19.57 18.87
CA GLY A 39 24.94 20.35 19.70
C GLY A 39 24.91 21.86 19.40
N LYS A 40 25.69 22.33 18.44
CA LYS A 40 25.71 23.75 18.04
C LYS A 40 24.64 24.02 16.99
N PRO A 41 23.68 24.94 17.20
CA PRO A 41 22.57 25.19 16.27
C PRO A 41 23.03 25.57 14.85
N GLU A 42 24.19 26.22 14.74
CA GLU A 42 24.77 26.66 13.44
C GLU A 42 25.66 25.59 12.79
N PHE A 43 25.71 24.37 13.33
CA PHE A 43 26.57 23.33 12.78
C PHE A 43 26.00 22.75 11.50
N ARG A 44 26.45 23.30 10.38
CA ARG A 44 25.99 23.00 9.04
C ARG A 44 27.15 22.71 8.10
N LYS A 45 26.87 21.92 7.06
CA LYS A 45 27.81 21.67 5.97
C LYS A 45 27.20 22.10 4.65
N VAL A 46 27.94 22.93 3.91
CA VAL A 46 27.61 23.23 2.51
C VAL A 46 28.19 22.10 1.64
N LEU A 47 27.34 21.47 0.84
CA LEU A 47 27.74 20.44 -0.11
C LEU A 47 28.27 21.07 -1.40
N VAL A 48 28.96 20.25 -2.24
CA VAL A 48 29.54 20.71 -3.50
C VAL A 48 28.50 21.28 -4.48
N ASP A 49 27.25 20.80 -4.39
CA ASP A 49 26.10 21.27 -5.16
C ASP A 49 25.41 22.51 -4.56
N GLY A 50 26.00 23.11 -3.54
CA GLY A 50 25.46 24.27 -2.84
C GLY A 50 24.34 23.97 -1.83
N GLN A 51 23.91 22.72 -1.70
CA GLN A 51 22.92 22.33 -0.69
C GLN A 51 23.50 22.46 0.70
N ILE A 52 22.72 23.00 1.63
CA ILE A 52 23.07 23.08 3.05
C ILE A 52 22.53 21.82 3.74
N ARG A 53 23.42 21.08 4.37
CA ARG A 53 23.06 19.97 5.24
C ARG A 53 23.18 20.43 6.69
N ASP A 54 22.08 20.40 7.39
CA ASP A 54 22.05 20.60 8.84
C ASP A 54 22.65 19.34 9.50
N LEU A 55 23.61 19.57 10.39
CA LEU A 55 24.30 18.54 11.18
C LEU A 55 23.99 18.68 12.67
N PHE A 56 23.11 19.62 13.03
CA PHE A 56 22.67 19.83 14.40
C PHE A 56 21.89 18.63 14.90
N ALA A 57 22.31 18.06 16.01
CA ALA A 57 21.63 16.98 16.70
C ALA A 57 21.99 17.02 18.20
N THR A 58 20.98 16.95 19.05
CA THR A 58 21.11 16.91 20.51
C THR A 58 20.39 15.69 21.07
N GLU A 59 20.46 15.48 22.37
CA GLU A 59 19.63 14.50 23.07
C GLU A 59 18.14 14.76 22.84
N ASP A 60 17.74 16.04 22.86
CA ASP A 60 16.34 16.43 22.59
C ASP A 60 15.87 16.05 21.18
N SER A 61 16.79 15.88 20.23
CA SER A 61 16.44 15.38 18.89
C SER A 61 15.89 13.95 18.90
N LEU A 62 16.27 13.13 19.89
CA LEU A 62 15.75 11.77 20.09
C LEU A 62 14.57 11.71 21.06
N LYS A 63 14.26 12.80 21.77
CA LYS A 63 13.20 12.84 22.77
C LYS A 63 11.85 12.51 22.18
N GLY A 64 11.15 11.56 22.79
CA GLY A 64 9.87 11.04 22.29
C GLY A 64 9.98 10.17 21.04
N SER A 65 11.19 9.91 20.54
CA SER A 65 11.45 8.91 19.50
C SER A 65 11.33 7.50 20.07
N VAL A 66 11.01 6.53 19.22
CA VAL A 66 11.08 5.11 19.58
C VAL A 66 12.53 4.66 19.90
N HIS A 67 13.51 5.46 19.54
CA HIS A 67 14.95 5.23 19.77
C HIS A 67 15.55 6.15 20.87
N GLU A 68 14.72 6.80 21.68
CA GLU A 68 15.15 7.75 22.69
C GLU A 68 16.25 7.22 23.64
N LYS A 69 16.25 5.90 23.92
CA LYS A 69 17.23 5.25 24.79
C LYS A 69 18.48 4.74 24.06
N LYS A 70 18.61 4.96 22.75
CA LYS A 70 19.76 4.53 21.96
C LYS A 70 20.85 5.60 21.95
N ALA A 71 22.11 5.17 21.97
CA ALA A 71 23.24 6.06 21.78
C ALA A 71 23.43 6.42 20.29
N CYS A 72 24.09 7.54 19.99
CA CYS A 72 24.38 7.95 18.62
C CYS A 72 25.11 6.84 17.84
N VAL A 73 26.07 6.18 18.47
CA VAL A 73 26.87 5.10 17.87
C VAL A 73 26.10 3.80 17.65
N ASP A 74 24.94 3.61 18.26
CA ASP A 74 24.09 2.44 17.98
C ASP A 74 23.52 2.49 16.54
N CYS A 75 23.44 3.70 15.96
CA CYS A 75 23.03 3.92 14.58
C CYS A 75 24.21 4.33 13.69
N HIS A 76 25.12 5.15 14.22
CA HIS A 76 26.35 5.61 13.56
C HIS A 76 27.54 4.73 13.96
N PHE A 77 27.39 3.41 13.77
CA PHE A 77 28.34 2.39 14.22
C PHE A 77 29.70 2.46 13.50
N ASP A 78 29.80 3.20 12.41
CA ASP A 78 31.04 3.44 11.67
C ASP A 78 31.86 4.60 12.24
N VAL A 79 31.37 5.30 13.27
CA VAL A 79 32.07 6.35 13.98
C VAL A 79 32.83 5.74 15.16
N SER A 80 34.12 5.52 14.99
CA SER A 80 35.02 4.91 16.01
C SER A 80 35.92 5.93 16.73
N GLU A 81 36.06 7.15 16.20
CA GLU A 81 36.90 8.22 16.76
C GLU A 81 36.21 9.59 16.69
N ILE A 82 36.57 10.49 17.61
CA ILE A 82 36.09 11.88 17.63
C ILE A 82 37.31 12.80 17.78
N PRO A 83 37.47 13.80 16.88
CA PRO A 83 36.63 14.07 15.69
C PRO A 83 36.85 13.00 14.63
N HIS A 84 35.71 12.58 13.99
CA HIS A 84 35.77 11.64 12.89
C HIS A 84 36.30 12.32 11.61
N ARG A 85 37.32 11.73 11.00
CA ARG A 85 37.97 12.29 9.79
C ARG A 85 37.20 12.01 8.52
N GLN A 86 36.55 10.85 8.48
CA GLN A 86 35.72 10.44 7.34
C GLN A 86 34.24 10.77 7.57
N ARG A 87 33.54 11.02 6.48
CA ARG A 87 32.08 11.18 6.52
C ARG A 87 31.44 9.87 6.96
N PRO A 88 30.62 9.86 8.02
CA PRO A 88 29.86 8.68 8.40
C PRO A 88 29.00 8.18 7.25
N LYS A 89 28.88 6.88 7.12
CA LYS A 89 28.02 6.23 6.14
C LYS A 89 26.56 6.52 6.47
N ARG A 90 25.68 6.30 5.51
CA ARG A 90 24.24 6.33 5.80
C ARG A 90 23.89 5.23 6.80
N VAL A 91 23.05 5.57 7.77
CA VAL A 91 22.56 4.61 8.77
C VAL A 91 21.80 3.48 8.09
N VAL A 92 22.06 2.25 8.51
CA VAL A 92 21.46 1.03 7.99
C VAL A 92 20.47 0.49 9.01
N CYS A 93 19.18 0.79 8.82
CA CYS A 93 18.12 0.40 9.74
C CYS A 93 17.97 -1.13 9.87
N THR A 94 18.30 -1.86 8.82
CA THR A 94 18.28 -3.33 8.80
C THR A 94 19.36 -3.99 9.66
N HIS A 95 20.22 -3.20 10.31
CA HIS A 95 21.13 -3.72 11.34
C HIS A 95 20.33 -4.30 12.53
N CYS A 96 19.20 -3.68 12.87
CA CYS A 96 18.32 -4.10 13.96
C CYS A 96 16.92 -4.50 13.46
N HIS A 97 16.42 -3.91 12.38
CA HIS A 97 15.05 -4.12 11.88
C HIS A 97 15.00 -5.28 10.89
N TYR A 98 15.00 -6.51 11.42
CA TYR A 98 14.78 -7.74 10.67
C TYR A 98 14.06 -8.77 11.57
N LYS A 99 13.41 -9.74 10.95
CA LYS A 99 12.77 -10.83 11.70
C LYS A 99 13.83 -11.75 12.31
N GLY A 100 13.72 -12.00 13.61
CA GLY A 100 14.68 -12.78 14.36
C GLY A 100 15.79 -11.93 15.00
N ASN A 101 15.72 -10.59 14.98
CA ASN A 101 16.68 -9.73 15.66
C ASN A 101 16.62 -9.91 17.19
N ALA A 102 17.78 -9.77 17.84
CA ALA A 102 17.91 -9.79 19.30
C ALA A 102 17.89 -8.39 19.93
N GLU A 103 17.84 -7.32 19.13
CA GLU A 103 17.97 -5.93 19.54
C GLU A 103 16.71 -5.30 20.10
N GLY A 104 15.59 -6.07 20.16
CA GLY A 104 14.29 -5.60 20.63
C GLY A 104 13.54 -4.73 19.60
N ALA A 105 14.01 -4.67 18.36
CA ALA A 105 13.29 -4.03 17.27
C ALA A 105 12.06 -4.86 16.86
N PRO A 106 11.00 -4.25 16.28
CA PRO A 106 9.84 -4.98 15.79
C PRO A 106 10.24 -6.13 14.86
N GLN A 107 9.67 -7.32 15.11
CA GLN A 107 9.88 -8.50 14.28
C GLN A 107 9.08 -8.36 12.97
N SER A 108 9.72 -7.90 11.93
CA SER A 108 9.04 -7.54 10.68
C SER A 108 9.92 -7.83 9.46
N ASP A 109 9.28 -8.23 8.37
CA ASP A 109 9.91 -8.40 7.05
C ASP A 109 9.75 -7.14 6.17
N ALA A 110 9.35 -5.99 6.76
CA ALA A 110 9.12 -4.72 6.06
C ALA A 110 10.31 -4.29 5.19
N TYR A 111 11.54 -4.60 5.60
CA TYR A 111 12.74 -4.32 4.81
C TYR A 111 12.79 -5.15 3.51
N LEU A 112 12.39 -6.42 3.54
CA LEU A 112 12.31 -7.27 2.33
C LEU A 112 11.23 -6.76 1.39
N GLU A 113 10.09 -6.34 1.94
CA GLU A 113 9.01 -5.72 1.19
C GLU A 113 9.47 -4.43 0.51
N TYR A 114 10.20 -3.59 1.25
CA TYR A 114 10.78 -2.36 0.71
C TYR A 114 11.78 -2.64 -0.41
N PHE A 115 12.71 -3.58 -0.26
CA PHE A 115 13.68 -3.91 -1.31
C PHE A 115 13.01 -4.44 -2.58
N GLY A 116 11.88 -5.12 -2.47
CA GLY A 116 11.04 -5.54 -3.60
C GLY A 116 10.17 -4.45 -4.20
N SER A 117 10.07 -3.29 -3.58
CA SER A 117 9.25 -2.15 -4.03
C SER A 117 9.93 -1.36 -5.16
N VAL A 118 9.16 -0.46 -5.81
CA VAL A 118 9.72 0.48 -6.82
C VAL A 118 10.85 1.33 -6.27
N HIS A 119 10.78 1.71 -4.98
CA HIS A 119 11.80 2.52 -4.33
C HIS A 119 13.08 1.71 -4.07
N GLY A 120 12.95 0.52 -3.50
CA GLY A 120 14.08 -0.37 -3.25
C GLY A 120 14.78 -0.81 -4.53
N VAL A 121 14.01 -1.17 -5.56
CA VAL A 121 14.55 -1.49 -6.89
C VAL A 121 15.27 -0.31 -7.50
N ALA A 122 14.76 0.91 -7.36
CA ALA A 122 15.43 2.12 -7.84
C ALA A 122 16.78 2.35 -7.15
N ILE A 123 16.84 2.17 -5.83
CA ILE A 123 18.11 2.24 -5.05
C ILE A 123 19.09 1.18 -5.55
N ALA A 124 18.64 -0.07 -5.71
CA ALA A 124 19.50 -1.17 -6.19
C ALA A 124 20.07 -0.90 -7.59
N LYS A 125 19.35 -0.14 -8.42
CA LYS A 125 19.81 0.32 -9.74
C LYS A 125 20.67 1.59 -9.69
N GLY A 126 21.08 2.06 -8.50
CA GLY A 126 21.94 3.22 -8.33
C GLY A 126 21.25 4.57 -8.33
N ASN A 127 19.91 4.63 -8.27
CA ASN A 127 19.21 5.91 -8.15
C ASN A 127 19.33 6.47 -6.73
N THR A 128 20.25 7.40 -6.53
CA THR A 128 20.52 8.04 -5.23
C THR A 128 19.40 8.98 -4.75
N LYS A 129 18.43 9.32 -5.62
CA LYS A 129 17.27 10.17 -5.29
C LYS A 129 16.07 9.37 -4.77
N ALA A 130 16.08 8.03 -4.93
CA ALA A 130 15.02 7.22 -4.36
C ALA A 130 15.10 7.20 -2.83
N PRO A 131 13.95 7.20 -2.12
CA PRO A 131 13.91 7.33 -0.67
C PRO A 131 14.42 6.06 0.03
N LEU A 132 15.10 6.22 1.15
CA LEU A 132 15.41 5.17 2.11
C LEU A 132 14.45 5.23 3.31
N CYS A 133 14.63 4.33 4.29
CA CYS A 133 13.77 4.23 5.45
C CYS A 133 13.57 5.58 6.17
N GLN A 134 14.68 6.31 6.41
CA GLN A 134 14.66 7.60 7.11
C GLN A 134 13.98 8.72 6.32
N ASP A 135 13.88 8.61 5.00
CA ASP A 135 13.24 9.64 4.19
C ASP A 135 11.71 9.63 4.38
N CYS A 136 11.15 8.47 4.82
CA CYS A 136 9.75 8.34 5.18
C CYS A 136 9.53 8.44 6.69
N HIS A 137 10.32 7.70 7.49
CA HIS A 137 10.11 7.56 8.92
C HIS A 137 10.73 8.67 9.77
N GLY A 138 11.58 9.51 9.18
CA GLY A 138 12.42 10.46 9.90
C GLY A 138 13.75 9.83 10.32
N SER A 139 14.63 10.65 10.93
CA SER A 139 15.97 10.24 11.33
C SER A 139 16.09 10.09 12.85
N HIS A 140 16.10 11.20 13.58
CA HIS A 140 16.26 11.22 15.03
C HIS A 140 14.90 11.18 15.76
N ASN A 141 13.85 11.74 15.18
CA ASN A 141 12.50 11.87 15.74
C ASN A 141 11.53 10.78 15.26
N ILE A 142 12.03 9.56 15.08
CA ILE A 142 11.21 8.44 14.58
C ILE A 142 10.12 8.10 15.62
N ARG A 143 8.86 8.16 15.20
CA ARG A 143 7.69 7.89 16.04
C ARG A 143 6.90 6.70 15.56
N LYS A 144 6.12 6.07 16.44
CA LYS A 144 5.19 5.01 16.06
C LYS A 144 4.20 5.55 15.00
N ALA A 145 3.82 4.74 14.03
CA ALA A 145 2.91 5.15 12.96
C ALA A 145 1.55 5.69 13.48
N LYS A 146 1.10 5.21 14.65
CA LYS A 146 -0.14 5.69 15.31
C LYS A 146 0.01 7.03 16.05
N ASP A 147 1.24 7.50 16.26
CA ASP A 147 1.47 8.81 16.86
C ASP A 147 1.12 9.90 15.85
N PRO A 148 0.22 10.84 16.15
CA PRO A 148 -0.14 11.92 15.23
C PRO A 148 1.05 12.77 14.76
N ALA A 149 2.12 12.85 15.54
CA ALA A 149 3.34 13.56 15.18
C ALA A 149 4.30 12.72 14.30
N SER A 150 3.98 11.46 14.01
CA SER A 150 4.77 10.61 13.10
C SER A 150 4.66 11.11 11.67
N ALA A 151 5.77 11.15 10.95
CA ALA A 151 5.80 11.45 9.51
C ALA A 151 5.01 10.45 8.66
N VAL A 152 4.83 9.22 9.18
CA VAL A 152 4.07 8.14 8.53
C VAL A 152 2.71 7.88 9.18
N SER A 153 2.24 8.79 10.06
CA SER A 153 0.87 8.73 10.54
C SER A 153 -0.13 8.91 9.40
N HIS A 154 -1.34 8.42 9.57
CA HIS A 154 -2.40 8.52 8.57
C HIS A 154 -2.61 9.95 8.03
N GLY A 155 -2.57 10.96 8.91
CA GLY A 155 -2.73 12.36 8.53
C GLY A 155 -1.51 12.95 7.80
N ASN A 156 -0.29 12.48 8.10
CA ASN A 156 0.95 13.09 7.63
C ASN A 156 1.60 12.35 6.45
N VAL A 157 1.24 11.07 6.22
CA VAL A 157 1.90 10.25 5.21
C VAL A 157 1.78 10.82 3.79
N ALA A 158 0.67 11.50 3.48
CA ALA A 158 0.48 12.12 2.17
C ALA A 158 1.47 13.28 1.95
N GLU A 159 1.74 14.08 2.96
CA GLU A 159 2.75 15.14 2.91
C GLU A 159 4.17 14.55 2.79
N THR A 160 4.44 13.47 3.53
CA THR A 160 5.71 12.74 3.45
C THR A 160 5.99 12.23 2.02
N CYS A 161 5.00 11.61 1.37
CA CYS A 161 5.09 11.22 -0.03
C CYS A 161 5.25 12.44 -0.94
N GLY A 162 4.53 13.52 -0.63
CA GLY A 162 4.48 14.78 -1.37
C GLY A 162 5.83 15.51 -1.47
N ARG A 163 6.76 15.25 -0.56
CA ARG A 163 8.12 15.83 -0.62
C ARG A 163 8.85 15.50 -1.94
N CYS A 164 8.56 14.34 -2.52
CA CYS A 164 9.10 13.91 -3.81
C CYS A 164 8.01 13.89 -4.90
N HIS A 165 6.79 13.44 -4.56
CA HIS A 165 5.67 13.32 -5.48
C HIS A 165 4.80 14.60 -5.48
N ILE A 166 5.42 15.77 -5.68
CA ILE A 166 4.82 17.11 -5.50
C ILE A 166 3.52 17.27 -6.28
N LYS A 167 3.52 16.93 -7.57
CA LYS A 167 2.34 17.07 -8.46
C LYS A 167 1.19 16.18 -8.01
N ILE A 168 1.49 14.95 -7.65
CA ILE A 168 0.51 13.97 -7.20
C ILE A 168 -0.11 14.39 -5.87
N TYR A 169 0.72 14.87 -4.95
CA TYR A 169 0.24 15.39 -3.67
C TYR A 169 -0.68 16.61 -3.85
N ALA A 170 -0.34 17.52 -4.75
CA ALA A 170 -1.19 18.69 -5.05
C ALA A 170 -2.58 18.27 -5.57
N MET A 171 -2.65 17.24 -6.42
CA MET A 171 -3.92 16.67 -6.90
C MET A 171 -4.70 15.98 -5.77
N TYR A 172 -4.02 15.09 -5.03
CA TYR A 172 -4.64 14.35 -3.93
C TYR A 172 -5.22 15.27 -2.86
N LYS A 173 -4.49 16.30 -2.45
CA LYS A 173 -4.87 17.24 -1.39
C LYS A 173 -6.19 17.95 -1.70
N THR A 174 -6.55 18.15 -2.96
CA THR A 174 -7.82 18.75 -3.40
C THR A 174 -8.91 17.72 -3.73
N SER A 175 -8.59 16.43 -3.68
CA SER A 175 -9.55 15.35 -3.88
C SER A 175 -10.48 15.20 -2.68
N ILE A 176 -11.61 14.50 -2.88
CA ILE A 176 -12.54 14.21 -1.78
C ILE A 176 -11.85 13.41 -0.64
N HIS A 177 -10.95 12.49 -0.99
CA HIS A 177 -10.20 11.71 -0.01
C HIS A 177 -9.19 12.56 0.75
N GLY A 178 -8.41 13.39 0.05
CA GLY A 178 -7.43 14.26 0.68
C GLY A 178 -8.07 15.31 1.59
N VAL A 179 -9.19 15.89 1.18
CA VAL A 179 -9.98 16.80 2.01
C VAL A 179 -10.54 16.08 3.24
N ALA A 180 -11.02 14.85 3.11
CA ALA A 180 -11.50 14.08 4.25
C ALA A 180 -10.37 13.76 5.25
N VAL A 181 -9.21 13.32 4.77
CA VAL A 181 -8.03 13.08 5.62
C VAL A 181 -7.60 14.35 6.34
N SER A 182 -7.56 15.51 5.67
CA SER A 182 -7.19 16.78 6.30
C SER A 182 -8.17 17.23 7.39
N LYS A 183 -9.41 16.75 7.34
CA LYS A 183 -10.43 16.95 8.38
C LYS A 183 -10.39 15.88 9.48
N GLY A 184 -9.39 15.00 9.48
CA GLY A 184 -9.20 13.96 10.50
C GLY A 184 -10.08 12.72 10.29
N VAL A 185 -10.67 12.52 9.12
CA VAL A 185 -11.47 11.31 8.82
C VAL A 185 -10.54 10.11 8.62
N MET A 186 -10.47 9.23 9.61
CA MET A 186 -9.58 8.07 9.61
C MET A 186 -9.97 6.97 8.62
N ASP A 187 -11.24 6.91 8.22
CA ASP A 187 -11.74 5.94 7.22
C ASP A 187 -11.39 6.37 5.78
N ALA A 188 -11.04 7.64 5.54
CA ALA A 188 -10.64 8.10 4.23
C ALA A 188 -9.22 7.61 3.88
N PRO A 189 -8.97 7.09 2.66
CA PRO A 189 -7.64 6.57 2.32
C PRO A 189 -6.63 7.68 2.10
N SER A 190 -5.43 7.54 2.69
CA SER A 190 -4.24 8.28 2.30
C SER A 190 -3.48 7.53 1.19
N CYS A 191 -2.29 7.98 0.81
CA CYS A 191 -1.49 7.35 -0.25
C CYS A 191 -1.28 5.86 -0.02
N THR A 192 -0.93 5.46 1.22
CA THR A 192 -0.68 4.06 1.57
C THR A 192 -1.94 3.20 1.55
N GLY A 193 -3.12 3.80 1.73
CA GLY A 193 -4.40 3.09 1.66
C GLY A 193 -4.67 2.49 0.28
N CYS A 194 -4.12 3.10 -0.78
CA CYS A 194 -4.24 2.59 -2.14
C CYS A 194 -2.97 1.86 -2.61
N HIS A 195 -1.79 2.41 -2.35
CA HIS A 195 -0.51 1.92 -2.89
C HIS A 195 0.22 0.91 -2.00
N GLY A 196 -0.25 0.72 -0.76
CA GLY A 196 0.48 -0.04 0.26
C GLY A 196 1.57 0.80 0.93
N GLU A 197 2.28 0.20 1.87
CA GLU A 197 3.29 0.88 2.69
C GLU A 197 4.70 0.56 2.21
N HIS A 198 5.20 -0.65 2.51
CA HIS A 198 6.54 -1.09 2.10
C HIS A 198 6.52 -1.81 0.74
N LYS A 199 5.43 -2.51 0.41
CA LYS A 199 5.21 -3.21 -0.89
C LYS A 199 4.63 -2.27 -1.96
N ILE A 200 5.28 -1.14 -2.21
CA ILE A 200 4.79 -0.21 -3.24
C ILE A 200 5.27 -0.68 -4.60
N TYR A 201 4.36 -1.21 -5.42
CA TYR A 201 4.65 -1.62 -6.80
C TYR A 201 4.18 -0.55 -7.81
N GLY A 202 4.82 -0.51 -8.97
CA GLY A 202 4.38 0.35 -10.08
C GLY A 202 2.98 -0.02 -10.56
N HIS A 203 2.22 0.95 -11.03
CA HIS A 203 0.83 0.71 -11.48
C HIS A 203 0.70 -0.26 -12.67
N LEU A 204 1.79 -0.53 -13.40
CA LEU A 204 1.86 -1.53 -14.47
C LEU A 204 2.33 -2.91 -14.00
N ASP A 205 2.75 -3.05 -12.74
CA ASP A 205 3.15 -4.32 -12.16
C ASP A 205 1.91 -5.10 -11.72
N PRO A 206 1.71 -6.36 -12.16
CA PRO A 206 0.58 -7.18 -11.70
C PRO A 206 0.50 -7.40 -10.20
N LYS A 207 1.57 -7.17 -9.46
CA LYS A 207 1.59 -7.24 -7.98
C LYS A 207 1.03 -5.98 -7.32
N SER A 208 0.85 -4.89 -8.08
CA SER A 208 0.37 -3.62 -7.55
C SER A 208 -1.10 -3.71 -7.15
N THR A 209 -1.44 -3.16 -6.00
CA THR A 209 -2.84 -3.00 -5.55
C THR A 209 -3.65 -2.09 -6.46
N VAL A 210 -2.97 -1.21 -7.21
CA VAL A 210 -3.57 -0.28 -8.17
C VAL A 210 -3.32 -0.70 -9.63
N TYR A 211 -2.97 -1.97 -9.87
CA TYR A 211 -2.93 -2.53 -11.21
C TYR A 211 -4.32 -2.50 -11.86
N ALA A 212 -4.41 -2.32 -13.17
CA ALA A 212 -5.67 -2.03 -13.85
C ALA A 212 -6.84 -2.96 -13.47
N THR A 213 -6.59 -4.27 -13.34
CA THR A 213 -7.61 -5.25 -12.94
C THR A 213 -7.88 -5.31 -11.44
N HIS A 214 -7.02 -4.70 -10.60
CA HIS A 214 -7.16 -4.68 -9.14
C HIS A 214 -7.87 -3.42 -8.63
N VAL A 215 -7.97 -2.37 -9.44
CA VAL A 215 -8.54 -1.07 -9.02
C VAL A 215 -9.95 -1.23 -8.44
N ALA A 216 -10.82 -2.01 -9.10
CA ALA A 216 -12.19 -2.19 -8.62
C ALA A 216 -12.24 -2.88 -7.25
N GLU A 217 -11.38 -3.87 -7.02
CA GLU A 217 -11.26 -4.53 -5.73
C GLU A 217 -10.69 -3.57 -4.67
N GLN A 218 -9.67 -2.80 -5.03
CA GLN A 218 -9.07 -1.81 -4.13
C GLN A 218 -10.08 -0.77 -3.66
N CYS A 219 -10.89 -0.22 -4.56
CA CYS A 219 -11.96 0.73 -4.22
C CYS A 219 -13.05 0.07 -3.37
N SER A 220 -13.38 -1.20 -3.68
CA SER A 220 -14.45 -1.94 -3.01
C SER A 220 -14.19 -2.20 -1.53
N LYS A 221 -12.93 -2.21 -1.08
CA LYS A 221 -12.57 -2.39 0.34
C LYS A 221 -13.32 -1.43 1.27
N CYS A 222 -13.56 -0.21 0.79
CA CYS A 222 -14.32 0.80 1.51
C CYS A 222 -15.71 1.00 0.88
N HIS A 223 -15.77 1.20 -0.45
CA HIS A 223 -17.02 1.56 -1.14
C HIS A 223 -18.06 0.43 -1.22
N ALA A 224 -17.73 -0.82 -0.89
CA ALA A 224 -18.68 -1.90 -0.68
C ALA A 224 -18.99 -2.14 0.81
N SER A 225 -18.35 -1.42 1.72
CA SER A 225 -18.54 -1.58 3.17
C SER A 225 -19.68 -0.70 3.67
N VAL A 226 -20.80 -1.30 4.03
CA VAL A 226 -21.93 -0.59 4.65
C VAL A 226 -21.49 0.14 5.92
N THR A 227 -20.65 -0.50 6.75
CA THR A 227 -20.17 0.08 8.00
C THR A 227 -19.38 1.38 7.81
N ILE A 228 -18.64 1.49 6.70
CA ILE A 228 -17.87 2.69 6.40
C ILE A 228 -18.74 3.72 5.68
N MET A 229 -19.40 3.31 4.59
CA MET A 229 -20.09 4.23 3.68
C MET A 229 -21.34 4.86 4.30
N SER A 230 -22.04 4.15 5.20
CA SER A 230 -23.20 4.71 5.91
C SER A 230 -22.86 5.95 6.74
N LYS A 231 -21.63 6.07 7.24
CA LYS A 231 -21.17 7.25 7.98
C LYS A 231 -21.18 8.53 7.12
N PHE A 232 -21.12 8.36 5.81
CA PHE A 232 -21.03 9.45 4.83
C PHE A 232 -22.28 9.57 3.95
N GLY A 233 -23.31 8.76 4.21
CA GLY A 233 -24.51 8.72 3.36
C GLY A 233 -24.27 8.22 1.93
N ILE A 234 -23.21 7.42 1.72
CA ILE A 234 -22.84 6.89 0.41
C ILE A 234 -23.40 5.47 0.28
N GLU A 235 -24.13 5.22 -0.82
CA GLU A 235 -24.64 3.90 -1.13
C GLU A 235 -23.51 2.95 -1.56
N THR A 236 -23.63 1.66 -1.22
CA THR A 236 -22.59 0.64 -1.49
C THR A 236 -22.83 -0.18 -2.76
N GLU A 237 -23.96 0.02 -3.41
CA GLU A 237 -24.37 -0.77 -4.59
C GLU A 237 -23.58 -0.45 -5.85
N GLN A 238 -22.89 0.70 -5.89
CA GLN A 238 -22.11 1.13 -7.05
C GLN A 238 -21.04 0.12 -7.43
N VAL A 239 -20.43 -0.55 -6.44
CA VAL A 239 -19.43 -1.60 -6.68
C VAL A 239 -20.08 -2.83 -7.32
N ALA A 240 -21.23 -3.25 -6.83
CA ALA A 240 -21.95 -4.41 -7.38
C ALA A 240 -22.45 -4.13 -8.80
N THR A 241 -23.03 -2.95 -9.03
CA THR A 241 -23.51 -2.54 -10.35
C THR A 241 -22.38 -2.41 -11.37
N TYR A 242 -21.22 -1.89 -10.96
CA TYR A 242 -20.03 -1.90 -11.81
C TYR A 242 -19.58 -3.33 -12.16
N LYS A 243 -19.46 -4.23 -11.16
CA LYS A 243 -19.04 -5.62 -11.39
C LYS A 243 -19.94 -6.38 -12.35
N ASN A 244 -21.23 -6.04 -12.39
CA ASN A 244 -22.23 -6.61 -13.29
C ASN A 244 -22.30 -5.91 -14.65
N SER A 245 -21.61 -4.79 -14.83
CA SER A 245 -21.54 -4.09 -16.13
C SER A 245 -20.57 -4.78 -17.08
N PHE A 246 -20.67 -4.45 -18.39
CA PHE A 246 -19.71 -4.94 -19.38
C PHE A 246 -18.24 -4.64 -18.98
N HIS A 247 -17.97 -3.42 -18.52
CA HIS A 247 -16.62 -3.04 -18.09
C HIS A 247 -16.15 -3.89 -16.91
N GLY A 248 -17.00 -4.09 -15.91
CA GLY A 248 -16.67 -4.89 -14.74
C GLY A 248 -16.44 -6.36 -15.08
N VAL A 249 -17.31 -6.96 -15.88
CA VAL A 249 -17.19 -8.36 -16.33
C VAL A 249 -15.90 -8.54 -17.13
N ALA A 250 -15.62 -7.70 -18.13
CA ALA A 250 -14.41 -7.80 -18.93
C ALA A 250 -13.14 -7.60 -18.09
N GLY A 251 -13.18 -6.71 -17.08
CA GLY A 251 -12.08 -6.52 -16.12
C GLY A 251 -11.83 -7.77 -15.26
N GLN A 252 -12.90 -8.45 -14.81
CA GLN A 252 -12.78 -9.72 -14.07
C GLN A 252 -12.15 -10.84 -14.92
N PHE A 253 -12.38 -10.83 -16.23
CA PHE A 253 -11.72 -11.75 -17.18
C PHE A 253 -10.31 -11.30 -17.60
N GLY A 254 -9.73 -10.31 -16.91
CA GLY A 254 -8.33 -9.91 -17.08
C GLY A 254 -8.08 -8.84 -18.14
N SER A 255 -9.13 -8.23 -18.72
CA SER A 255 -8.95 -7.12 -19.66
C SER A 255 -8.39 -5.89 -18.94
N ARG A 256 -7.26 -5.38 -19.43
CA ARG A 256 -6.57 -4.20 -18.87
C ARG A 256 -6.95 -2.89 -19.56
N THR A 257 -7.64 -2.98 -20.69
CA THR A 257 -8.02 -1.82 -21.51
C THR A 257 -9.43 -1.34 -21.24
N VAL A 258 -10.25 -2.14 -20.54
CA VAL A 258 -11.59 -1.71 -20.15
C VAL A 258 -11.57 -0.69 -19.02
N ALA A 259 -12.56 0.18 -18.99
CA ALA A 259 -12.69 1.17 -17.93
C ALA A 259 -12.90 0.50 -16.56
N ASN A 260 -12.16 0.97 -15.56
CA ASN A 260 -12.36 0.65 -14.14
C ASN A 260 -12.80 1.91 -13.38
N CYS A 261 -12.97 1.82 -12.06
CA CYS A 261 -13.44 2.94 -11.25
C CYS A 261 -12.61 4.21 -11.48
N ALA A 262 -11.27 4.09 -11.50
CA ALA A 262 -10.38 5.22 -11.70
C ALA A 262 -10.44 5.82 -13.12
N SER A 263 -10.84 5.05 -14.12
CA SER A 263 -10.99 5.53 -15.50
C SER A 263 -12.12 6.57 -15.63
N CYS A 264 -13.15 6.45 -14.79
CA CYS A 264 -14.30 7.35 -14.77
C CYS A 264 -14.18 8.41 -13.67
N HIS A 265 -13.75 8.01 -12.47
CA HIS A 265 -13.73 8.89 -11.29
C HIS A 265 -12.44 9.69 -11.11
N GLY A 266 -11.39 9.41 -11.89
CA GLY A 266 -10.06 9.95 -11.68
C GLY A 266 -9.21 9.06 -10.76
N VAL A 267 -7.93 9.42 -10.61
CA VAL A 267 -6.95 8.63 -9.84
C VAL A 267 -6.60 9.32 -8.54
N HIS A 268 -6.01 10.50 -8.62
CA HIS A 268 -5.57 11.27 -7.45
C HIS A 268 -6.42 12.50 -7.18
N ASP A 269 -7.22 12.93 -8.15
CA ASP A 269 -8.09 14.09 -8.13
C ASP A 269 -9.58 13.71 -8.08
N ILE A 270 -9.89 12.59 -7.44
CA ILE A 270 -11.27 12.08 -7.31
C ILE A 270 -12.17 13.15 -6.66
N ARG A 271 -13.24 13.53 -7.34
CA ARG A 271 -14.16 14.60 -6.94
C ARG A 271 -15.60 14.09 -6.90
N PRO A 272 -16.45 14.66 -6.04
CA PRO A 272 -17.86 14.33 -6.02
C PRO A 272 -18.53 14.74 -7.35
N PRO A 273 -19.66 14.09 -7.75
CA PRO A 273 -20.31 14.36 -9.04
C PRO A 273 -20.77 15.81 -9.22
N GLU A 274 -21.06 16.51 -8.13
CA GLU A 274 -21.52 17.90 -8.11
C GLU A 274 -20.41 18.91 -8.44
N ASP A 275 -19.14 18.52 -8.22
CA ASP A 275 -17.99 19.37 -8.54
C ASP A 275 -17.89 19.54 -10.07
N PRO A 276 -17.87 20.78 -10.59
CA PRO A 276 -17.75 21.03 -12.03
C PRO A 276 -16.48 20.44 -12.67
N LEU A 277 -15.43 20.19 -11.89
CA LEU A 277 -14.17 19.60 -12.34
C LEU A 277 -14.19 18.07 -12.26
N SER A 278 -15.24 17.47 -11.71
CA SER A 278 -15.36 16.01 -11.61
C SER A 278 -15.51 15.39 -13.00
N MET A 279 -14.76 14.32 -13.26
CA MET A 279 -14.87 13.54 -14.51
C MET A 279 -16.25 12.90 -14.67
N VAL A 280 -16.97 12.68 -13.56
CA VAL A 280 -18.33 12.11 -13.53
C VAL A 280 -19.41 13.17 -13.34
N ASN A 281 -19.06 14.46 -13.37
CA ASN A 281 -20.06 15.51 -13.48
C ASN A 281 -20.84 15.33 -14.80
N PRO A 282 -22.17 15.44 -14.82
CA PRO A 282 -22.99 15.21 -16.03
C PRO A 282 -22.49 15.95 -17.27
N LYS A 283 -21.94 17.15 -17.10
CA LYS A 283 -21.37 17.94 -18.22
C LYS A 283 -20.08 17.34 -18.78
N ASN A 284 -19.31 16.60 -17.97
CA ASN A 284 -18.00 16.05 -18.31
C ASN A 284 -18.08 14.56 -18.73
N VAL A 285 -19.18 13.86 -18.42
CA VAL A 285 -19.34 12.43 -18.73
C VAL A 285 -19.13 12.11 -20.21
N PRO A 286 -19.65 12.89 -21.20
CA PRO A 286 -19.38 12.62 -22.61
C PRO A 286 -17.87 12.63 -22.95
N ALA A 287 -17.14 13.61 -22.43
CA ALA A 287 -15.69 13.70 -22.62
C ALA A 287 -14.94 12.56 -21.91
N THR A 288 -15.42 12.13 -20.74
CA THR A 288 -14.85 11.00 -19.98
C THR A 288 -15.05 9.68 -20.74
N CYS A 289 -16.24 9.42 -21.27
CA CYS A 289 -16.51 8.26 -22.12
C CYS A 289 -15.73 8.32 -23.43
N GLY A 290 -15.60 9.51 -24.02
CA GLY A 290 -14.90 9.78 -25.27
C GLY A 290 -13.42 9.40 -25.26
N LYS A 291 -12.79 9.26 -24.09
CA LYS A 291 -11.41 8.77 -24.00
C LYS A 291 -11.20 7.37 -24.57
N CYS A 292 -12.25 6.55 -24.54
CA CYS A 292 -12.25 5.18 -25.04
C CYS A 292 -13.30 4.94 -26.14
N HIS A 293 -14.38 5.72 -26.16
CA HIS A 293 -15.49 5.63 -27.10
C HIS A 293 -15.50 6.84 -28.06
N PRO A 294 -14.81 6.77 -29.21
CA PRO A 294 -14.80 7.86 -30.18
C PRO A 294 -16.21 8.27 -30.58
N GLY A 295 -16.53 9.56 -30.54
CA GLY A 295 -17.86 10.07 -30.86
C GLY A 295 -18.87 10.03 -29.72
N ALA A 296 -18.46 9.67 -28.49
CA ALA A 296 -19.34 9.81 -27.33
C ALA A 296 -19.84 11.24 -27.18
N ASN A 297 -21.15 11.39 -27.09
CA ASN A 297 -21.85 12.67 -27.03
C ASN A 297 -22.86 12.65 -25.84
N PRO A 298 -23.58 13.73 -25.56
CA PRO A 298 -24.54 13.74 -24.47
C PRO A 298 -25.58 12.63 -24.53
N ASN A 299 -26.06 12.25 -25.73
CA ASN A 299 -27.02 11.14 -25.87
C ASN A 299 -26.43 9.78 -25.52
N PHE A 300 -25.12 9.57 -25.82
CA PHE A 300 -24.41 8.36 -25.41
C PHE A 300 -24.30 8.27 -23.88
N ALA A 301 -24.21 9.40 -23.20
CA ALA A 301 -23.97 9.50 -21.76
C ALA A 301 -25.24 9.69 -20.90
N VAL A 302 -26.44 9.63 -21.49
CA VAL A 302 -27.73 9.83 -20.78
C VAL A 302 -28.01 8.72 -19.76
N GLY A 303 -27.49 7.51 -19.94
CA GLY A 303 -27.71 6.39 -19.03
C GLY A 303 -27.01 6.57 -17.68
N LYS A 304 -27.65 6.12 -16.60
CA LYS A 304 -26.99 5.98 -15.31
C LYS A 304 -25.94 4.88 -15.41
N MET A 305 -24.71 5.15 -14.98
CA MET A 305 -23.59 4.19 -15.06
C MET A 305 -23.71 3.08 -14.00
N HIS A 306 -24.26 3.41 -12.83
CA HIS A 306 -24.51 2.49 -11.74
C HIS A 306 -26.02 2.18 -11.67
N VAL A 307 -26.44 1.17 -12.42
CA VAL A 307 -27.85 0.74 -12.50
C VAL A 307 -27.96 -0.70 -12.03
N ASP A 308 -28.85 -0.93 -11.08
CA ASP A 308 -29.24 -2.27 -10.68
C ASP A 308 -30.45 -2.74 -11.50
N ALA A 309 -30.18 -3.66 -12.43
CA ALA A 309 -31.22 -4.24 -13.27
C ALA A 309 -32.29 -5.07 -12.49
N HIS A 310 -32.03 -5.36 -11.21
CA HIS A 310 -32.96 -6.10 -10.36
C HIS A 310 -33.93 -5.19 -9.59
N LYS A 311 -33.72 -3.89 -9.60
CA LYS A 311 -34.60 -2.91 -8.94
C LYS A 311 -35.62 -2.32 -9.89
N LYS A 312 -36.90 -2.28 -9.49
CA LYS A 312 -37.99 -1.71 -10.29
C LYS A 312 -37.74 -0.24 -10.65
N GLU A 313 -37.07 0.50 -9.82
CA GLU A 313 -36.68 1.91 -9.99
C GLU A 313 -35.78 2.12 -11.22
N SER A 314 -35.18 1.04 -11.74
CA SER A 314 -34.37 1.06 -12.97
C SER A 314 -35.23 1.09 -14.24
N GLY A 315 -36.58 1.08 -14.10
CA GLY A 315 -37.53 1.28 -15.20
C GLY A 315 -37.38 0.23 -16.28
N ILE A 316 -37.24 0.67 -17.53
CA ILE A 316 -37.19 -0.22 -18.70
C ILE A 316 -36.08 -1.29 -18.60
N ILE A 317 -34.98 -1.00 -17.94
CA ILE A 317 -33.86 -1.93 -17.77
C ILE A 317 -34.27 -3.14 -16.92
N TYR A 318 -35.02 -2.91 -15.84
CA TYR A 318 -35.61 -3.98 -15.01
C TYR A 318 -36.54 -4.90 -15.84
N TYR A 319 -37.48 -4.32 -16.59
CA TYR A 319 -38.43 -5.13 -17.37
C TYR A 319 -37.76 -5.89 -18.51
N THR A 320 -36.71 -5.30 -19.13
CA THR A 320 -35.92 -5.96 -20.16
C THR A 320 -35.16 -7.15 -19.58
N ALA A 321 -34.48 -6.94 -18.43
CA ALA A 321 -33.77 -8.02 -17.72
C ALA A 321 -34.72 -9.17 -17.31
N LEU A 322 -35.89 -8.83 -16.80
CA LEU A 322 -36.94 -9.78 -16.43
C LEU A 322 -37.44 -10.60 -17.63
N PHE A 323 -37.69 -9.94 -18.77
CA PHE A 323 -38.10 -10.58 -20.02
C PHE A 323 -37.05 -11.60 -20.47
N PHE A 324 -35.76 -11.21 -20.56
CA PHE A 324 -34.73 -12.13 -21.00
C PHE A 324 -34.49 -13.27 -20.00
N LYS A 325 -34.61 -13.01 -18.69
CA LYS A 325 -34.55 -14.06 -17.67
C LYS A 325 -35.60 -15.13 -17.91
N TYR A 326 -36.87 -14.76 -18.08
CA TYR A 326 -37.95 -15.74 -18.30
C TYR A 326 -37.85 -16.39 -19.66
N LEU A 327 -37.45 -15.65 -20.69
CA LEU A 327 -37.21 -16.22 -22.03
C LEU A 327 -36.14 -17.33 -21.98
N THR A 328 -35.02 -17.05 -21.30
CA THR A 328 -33.96 -18.03 -21.13
C THR A 328 -34.42 -19.27 -20.37
N ILE A 329 -35.17 -19.10 -19.28
CA ILE A 329 -35.73 -20.21 -18.50
C ILE A 329 -36.69 -21.04 -19.38
N ALA A 330 -37.58 -20.39 -20.12
CA ALA A 330 -38.57 -21.06 -20.98
C ALA A 330 -37.86 -21.86 -22.10
N THR A 331 -36.85 -21.28 -22.75
CA THR A 331 -36.10 -21.97 -23.82
C THR A 331 -35.33 -23.17 -23.28
N MET A 332 -34.69 -23.05 -22.10
CA MET A 332 -33.96 -24.15 -21.46
C MET A 332 -34.91 -25.28 -21.04
N LEU A 333 -36.10 -24.95 -20.48
CA LEU A 333 -37.14 -25.94 -20.14
C LEU A 333 -37.64 -26.63 -21.38
N ALA A 334 -37.97 -25.92 -22.47
CA ALA A 334 -38.36 -26.50 -23.74
C ALA A 334 -37.32 -27.47 -24.31
N LEU A 335 -36.05 -27.09 -24.25
CA LEU A 335 -34.92 -27.94 -24.68
C LEU A 335 -34.85 -29.23 -23.84
N ILE A 336 -34.94 -29.10 -22.52
CA ILE A 336 -34.93 -30.25 -21.61
C ILE A 336 -36.08 -31.21 -21.91
N VAL A 337 -37.30 -30.66 -22.06
CA VAL A 337 -38.49 -31.47 -22.44
C VAL A 337 -38.27 -32.15 -23.78
N HIS A 338 -37.75 -31.44 -24.79
CA HIS A 338 -37.42 -32.03 -26.08
C HIS A 338 -36.43 -33.20 -25.98
N ILE A 339 -35.36 -33.02 -25.21
CA ILE A 339 -34.38 -34.09 -24.98
C ILE A 339 -35.04 -35.30 -24.32
N PHE A 340 -35.86 -35.08 -23.30
CA PHE A 340 -36.56 -36.23 -22.65
C PHE A 340 -37.53 -36.93 -23.61
N LEU A 341 -38.27 -36.21 -24.43
CA LEU A 341 -39.15 -36.79 -25.45
C LEU A 341 -38.37 -37.62 -26.51
N ASP A 342 -37.24 -37.11 -26.99
CA ASP A 342 -36.36 -37.81 -27.90
C ASP A 342 -35.78 -39.09 -27.27
N MET A 343 -35.29 -38.99 -26.04
CA MET A 343 -34.81 -40.17 -25.29
C MET A 343 -35.91 -41.21 -25.08
N TYR A 344 -37.11 -40.78 -24.70
CA TYR A 344 -38.26 -41.64 -24.55
C TYR A 344 -38.63 -42.33 -25.88
N GLY A 345 -38.68 -41.55 -26.95
CA GLY A 345 -38.95 -42.08 -28.31
C GLY A 345 -37.91 -43.12 -28.75
N ARG A 346 -36.63 -42.90 -28.49
CA ARG A 346 -35.56 -43.86 -28.79
C ARG A 346 -35.66 -45.14 -27.96
N THR A 347 -35.90 -45.03 -26.66
CA THR A 347 -36.05 -46.20 -25.78
C THR A 347 -37.25 -47.01 -26.13
N ARG A 348 -38.36 -46.39 -26.54
CA ARG A 348 -39.56 -47.08 -27.01
C ARG A 348 -39.32 -47.87 -28.32
N ARG A 349 -38.61 -47.30 -29.28
CA ARG A 349 -38.22 -47.98 -30.54
C ARG A 349 -37.31 -49.20 -30.26
N LEU A 350 -36.29 -49.04 -29.41
CA LEU A 350 -35.42 -50.15 -29.04
C LEU A 350 -36.12 -51.28 -28.28
N ARG A 351 -37.22 -50.98 -27.53
CA ARG A 351 -38.05 -52.01 -26.90
C ARG A 351 -39.01 -52.67 -27.90
N GLY A 352 -39.53 -51.92 -28.89
CA GLY A 352 -40.38 -52.48 -29.94
C GLY A 352 -39.65 -53.45 -30.89
N GLU A 353 -38.39 -53.17 -31.22
CA GLU A 353 -37.55 -54.07 -32.02
C GLU A 353 -37.21 -55.38 -31.30
N LYS A 354 -37.20 -55.44 -29.97
CA LYS A 354 -36.97 -56.65 -29.17
C LYS A 354 -38.22 -57.54 -28.98
N SER A 355 -39.41 -57.07 -29.33
CA SER A 355 -40.65 -57.81 -29.20
C SER A 355 -41.16 -58.40 -30.54
N GLY A 356 -40.37 -58.30 -31.60
CA GLY A 356 -40.68 -58.77 -32.95
C GLY A 356 -39.82 -59.94 -33.44
N PHE A 357 -39.30 -60.77 -32.52
CA PHE A 357 -38.71 -62.07 -32.81
C PHE A 357 -39.41 -63.16 -32.05
#